data_22730e2b2793c7f39e0509c870f6e9b8
#
_entry.id   22730e2b2793c7f39e0509c870f6e9b8
#
_cell.length_a   1.000
_cell.length_b   1.000
_cell.length_c   1.000
_cell.angle_alpha   90.00
_cell.angle_beta   90.00
_cell.angle_gamma   90.00
#
_symmetry.space_group_name_H-M   'P 1'
#
loop_
_entity.id
_entity.type
_entity.pdbx_description
1 polymer ?
#
loop_
_entity_poly.entity_id
_entity_poly.type
_entity_poly.pdbx_seq_one_letter_code
_entity_poly.pdbx_strand_id
1 'polypeptide(L)'
;MAYRDARVSHVKNGIYGSMWVAAMIAKAFETSDIKTIIKAGLSQISSSSRLFKAVSNIIETYDKGAPAETCLAVIRTCYNEEVGYDWCHTISNAEIVTAGLLYGNKDYGKSICLAVGTCFDTDCNGATIGSVLGTAIGYEAIPDYWKNRVNDTLESTLMGYSTVSISDMAKKTLDFIEKSPK
;
A
#
# COMPACT_ATOMS: atom_id res chain seq x y z
N MET A 1 11.47 -1.67 12.95
CA MET A 1 10.57 -0.60 13.45
C MET A 1 9.12 -1.00 13.34
N ALA A 2 8.57 -1.27 12.16
CA ALA A 2 7.15 -1.57 11.94
C ALA A 2 6.54 -2.63 12.88
N TYR A 3 7.27 -3.72 13.17
CA TYR A 3 6.83 -4.72 14.16
C TYR A 3 6.58 -4.14 15.55
N ARG A 4 7.48 -3.26 16.04
CA ARG A 4 7.37 -2.66 17.38
C ARG A 4 6.17 -1.71 17.48
N ASP A 5 5.90 -1.00 16.41
CA ASP A 5 4.76 -0.09 16.31
C ASP A 5 3.46 -0.88 16.20
N ALA A 6 3.34 -1.75 15.22
CA ALA A 6 2.12 -2.48 14.92
C ALA A 6 1.63 -3.38 16.08
N ARG A 7 2.54 -3.96 16.86
CA ARG A 7 2.17 -4.84 18.00
C ARG A 7 1.43 -4.11 19.13
N VAL A 8 1.42 -2.79 19.15
CA VAL A 8 0.67 -2.00 20.13
C VAL A 8 -0.84 -2.14 19.91
N SER A 9 -1.26 -2.25 18.65
CA SER A 9 -2.67 -2.25 18.25
C SER A 9 -3.11 -3.51 17.49
N HIS A 10 -2.17 -4.30 16.96
CA HIS A 10 -2.45 -5.45 16.10
C HIS A 10 -1.83 -6.74 16.60
N VAL A 11 -2.33 -7.87 16.06
CA VAL A 11 -1.79 -9.21 16.32
C VAL A 11 -1.63 -9.98 14.99
N LYS A 12 -0.73 -10.97 14.98
CA LYS A 12 -0.57 -11.92 13.86
C LYS A 12 -0.45 -11.23 12.49
N ASN A 13 -1.39 -11.51 11.57
CA ASN A 13 -1.36 -10.97 10.22
C ASN A 13 -1.53 -9.44 10.17
N GLY A 14 -2.17 -8.81 11.15
CA GLY A 14 -2.22 -7.35 11.24
C GLY A 14 -0.82 -6.73 11.42
N ILE A 15 0.02 -7.33 12.28
CA ILE A 15 1.43 -6.94 12.41
C ILE A 15 2.17 -7.16 11.10
N TYR A 16 1.96 -8.32 10.47
CA TYR A 16 2.61 -8.64 9.18
C TYR A 16 2.19 -7.69 8.05
N GLY A 17 0.94 -7.24 8.02
CA GLY A 17 0.48 -6.22 7.07
C GLY A 17 1.27 -4.92 7.19
N SER A 18 1.44 -4.39 8.40
CA SER A 18 2.25 -3.19 8.64
C SER A 18 3.72 -3.38 8.25
N MET A 19 4.30 -4.54 8.56
CA MET A 19 5.68 -4.87 8.17
C MET A 19 5.85 -4.95 6.66
N TRP A 20 4.88 -5.58 5.98
CA TRP A 20 4.86 -5.74 4.53
C TRP A 20 4.77 -4.38 3.81
N VAL A 21 3.84 -3.51 4.23
CA VAL A 21 3.69 -2.16 3.65
C VAL A 21 4.93 -1.29 3.90
N ALA A 22 5.45 -1.28 5.12
CA ALA A 22 6.64 -0.50 5.46
C ALA A 22 7.85 -0.92 4.61
N ALA A 23 8.04 -2.22 4.39
CA ALA A 23 9.13 -2.74 3.55
C ALA A 23 8.90 -2.46 2.06
N MET A 24 7.65 -2.47 1.58
CA MET A 24 7.34 -2.03 0.23
C MET A 24 7.70 -0.56 0.00
N ILE A 25 7.31 0.33 0.91
CA ILE A 25 7.64 1.76 0.82
C ILE A 25 9.16 1.96 0.85
N ALA A 26 9.87 1.30 1.76
CA ALA A 26 11.33 1.37 1.82
C ALA A 26 11.98 0.90 0.50
N LYS A 27 11.49 -0.20 -0.09
CA LYS A 27 12.00 -0.70 -1.37
C LYS A 27 11.65 0.19 -2.56
N ALA A 28 10.55 0.91 -2.50
CA ALA A 28 10.12 1.83 -3.55
C ALA A 28 11.08 3.03 -3.75
N PHE A 29 11.88 3.38 -2.74
CA PHE A 29 12.97 4.35 -2.89
C PHE A 29 14.13 3.86 -3.76
N GLU A 30 14.27 2.54 -3.93
CA GLU A 30 15.38 1.93 -4.66
C GLU A 30 15.01 1.50 -6.09
N THR A 31 13.75 1.20 -6.33
CA THR A 31 13.29 0.66 -7.62
C THR A 31 11.83 0.99 -7.90
N SER A 32 11.48 1.10 -9.18
CA SER A 32 10.11 1.20 -9.66
C SER A 32 9.55 -0.14 -10.17
N ASP A 33 10.25 -1.25 -9.98
CA ASP A 33 9.72 -2.58 -10.32
C ASP A 33 8.74 -3.07 -9.25
N ILE A 34 7.47 -3.05 -9.59
CA ILE A 34 6.36 -3.34 -8.67
C ILE A 34 6.47 -4.75 -8.07
N LYS A 35 6.82 -5.75 -8.86
CA LYS A 35 6.96 -7.12 -8.34
C LYS A 35 8.10 -7.24 -7.35
N THR A 36 9.20 -6.59 -7.60
CA THR A 36 10.34 -6.52 -6.67
C THR A 36 9.95 -5.82 -5.38
N ILE A 37 9.19 -4.72 -5.45
CA ILE A 37 8.67 -4.01 -4.28
C ILE A 37 7.77 -4.91 -3.43
N ILE A 38 6.77 -5.57 -4.03
CA ILE A 38 5.87 -6.47 -3.31
C ILE A 38 6.62 -7.63 -2.66
N LYS A 39 7.56 -8.25 -3.39
CA LYS A 39 8.39 -9.35 -2.88
C LYS A 39 9.32 -8.91 -1.74
N ALA A 40 9.84 -7.69 -1.77
CA ALA A 40 10.61 -7.13 -0.66
C ALA A 40 9.76 -7.04 0.62
N GLY A 41 8.51 -6.64 0.51
CA GLY A 41 7.55 -6.69 1.61
C GLY A 41 7.35 -8.11 2.14
N LEU A 42 7.10 -9.09 1.24
CA LEU A 42 6.91 -10.48 1.60
C LEU A 42 8.14 -11.09 2.30
N SER A 43 9.35 -10.67 1.96
CA SER A 43 10.57 -11.16 2.59
C SER A 43 10.70 -10.81 4.08
N GLN A 44 9.91 -9.86 4.57
CA GLN A 44 9.92 -9.41 5.97
C GLN A 44 8.92 -10.16 6.86
N ILE A 45 8.10 -11.03 6.29
CA ILE A 45 7.06 -11.77 7.02
C ILE A 45 7.23 -13.28 6.84
N SER A 46 6.62 -14.06 7.74
CA SER A 46 6.70 -15.53 7.64
C SER A 46 6.04 -16.05 6.37
N SER A 47 6.77 -16.88 5.61
CA SER A 47 6.24 -17.57 4.43
C SER A 47 5.10 -18.55 4.73
N SER A 48 4.96 -18.99 5.98
CA SER A 48 3.85 -19.83 6.42
C SER A 48 2.58 -19.05 6.74
N SER A 49 2.67 -17.69 6.83
CA SER A 49 1.53 -16.84 7.19
C SER A 49 0.45 -16.85 6.11
N ARG A 50 -0.80 -16.62 6.54
CA ARG A 50 -1.92 -16.47 5.61
C ARG A 50 -1.74 -15.27 4.67
N LEU A 51 -1.22 -14.15 5.19
CA LEU A 51 -0.94 -12.96 4.40
C LEU A 51 0.06 -13.23 3.28
N PHE A 52 1.19 -13.90 3.60
CA PHE A 52 2.18 -14.27 2.58
C PHE A 52 1.57 -15.09 1.46
N LYS A 53 0.79 -16.12 1.83
CA LYS A 53 0.15 -17.03 0.87
C LYS A 53 -0.86 -16.29 -0.01
N ALA A 54 -1.68 -15.41 0.57
CA ALA A 54 -2.69 -14.64 -0.13
C ALA A 54 -2.04 -13.70 -1.16
N VAL A 55 -1.08 -12.88 -0.75
CA VAL A 55 -0.35 -11.98 -1.65
C VAL A 55 0.41 -12.76 -2.74
N SER A 56 1.04 -13.89 -2.40
CA SER A 56 1.72 -14.75 -3.38
C SER A 56 0.75 -15.30 -4.43
N ASN A 57 -0.45 -15.69 -4.03
CA ASN A 57 -1.48 -16.17 -4.95
C ASN A 57 -1.92 -15.10 -5.95
N ILE A 58 -2.02 -13.83 -5.54
CA ILE A 58 -2.30 -12.71 -6.46
C ILE A 58 -1.17 -12.55 -7.48
N ILE A 59 0.09 -12.63 -7.03
CA ILE A 59 1.25 -12.56 -7.93
C ILE A 59 1.21 -13.71 -8.95
N GLU A 60 0.95 -14.93 -8.50
CA GLU A 60 0.84 -16.09 -9.39
C GLU A 60 -0.31 -15.97 -10.39
N THR A 61 -1.45 -15.45 -9.95
CA THR A 61 -2.63 -15.20 -10.81
C THR A 61 -2.30 -14.18 -11.90
N TYR A 62 -1.62 -13.11 -11.53
CA TYR A 62 -1.11 -12.12 -12.47
C TYR A 62 -0.11 -12.73 -13.48
N ASP A 63 0.85 -13.53 -12.99
CA ASP A 63 1.89 -14.15 -13.82
C ASP A 63 1.33 -15.20 -14.82
N LYS A 64 0.19 -15.80 -14.48
CA LYS A 64 -0.57 -16.66 -15.41
C LYS A 64 -1.35 -15.89 -16.47
N GLY A 65 -1.29 -14.56 -16.45
CA GLY A 65 -1.98 -13.70 -17.43
C GLY A 65 -3.48 -13.54 -17.20
N ALA A 66 -3.99 -13.85 -16.00
CA ALA A 66 -5.40 -13.64 -15.69
C ALA A 66 -5.76 -12.15 -15.77
N PRO A 67 -6.93 -11.76 -16.32
CA PRO A 67 -7.37 -10.37 -16.31
C PRO A 67 -7.58 -9.81 -14.90
N ALA A 68 -7.40 -8.50 -14.73
CA ALA A 68 -7.61 -7.81 -13.45
C ALA A 68 -9.00 -8.09 -12.86
N GLU A 69 -10.03 -8.01 -13.70
CA GLU A 69 -11.42 -8.24 -13.29
C GLU A 69 -11.62 -9.64 -12.72
N THR A 70 -11.03 -10.67 -13.34
CA THR A 70 -11.09 -12.05 -12.85
C THR A 70 -10.41 -12.17 -11.48
N CYS A 71 -9.23 -11.56 -11.31
CA CYS A 71 -8.50 -11.57 -10.06
C CYS A 71 -9.31 -10.90 -8.93
N LEU A 72 -9.84 -9.71 -9.19
CA LEU A 72 -10.62 -8.95 -8.23
C LEU A 72 -11.98 -9.61 -7.91
N ALA A 73 -12.62 -10.27 -8.90
CA ALA A 73 -13.83 -11.03 -8.68
C ALA A 73 -13.61 -12.22 -7.71
N VAL A 74 -12.46 -12.89 -7.81
CA VAL A 74 -12.11 -13.98 -6.88
C VAL A 74 -11.99 -13.44 -5.44
N ILE A 75 -11.35 -12.28 -5.23
CA ILE A 75 -11.24 -11.66 -3.91
C ILE A 75 -12.64 -11.40 -3.33
N ARG A 76 -13.54 -10.80 -4.11
CA ARG A 76 -14.94 -10.54 -3.70
C ARG A 76 -15.75 -11.80 -3.44
N THR A 77 -15.37 -12.92 -4.01
CA THR A 77 -16.00 -14.21 -3.74
C THR A 77 -15.50 -14.85 -2.44
N CYS A 78 -14.23 -14.62 -2.10
CA CYS A 78 -13.61 -15.16 -0.89
C CYS A 78 -13.97 -14.39 0.37
N TYR A 79 -14.29 -13.11 0.25
CA TYR A 79 -14.58 -12.20 1.37
C TYR A 79 -15.90 -11.46 1.12
N ASN A 80 -16.64 -11.22 2.20
CA ASN A 80 -17.90 -10.47 2.15
C ASN A 80 -17.76 -9.18 2.96
N GLU A 81 -17.67 -8.04 2.28
CA GLU A 81 -17.54 -6.73 2.92
C GLU A 81 -18.72 -6.30 3.80
N GLU A 82 -19.90 -6.91 3.61
CA GLU A 82 -21.10 -6.63 4.39
C GLU A 82 -21.17 -7.44 5.70
N VAL A 83 -20.32 -8.46 5.85
CA VAL A 83 -20.35 -9.39 6.99
C VAL A 83 -19.06 -9.36 7.78
N GLY A 84 -19.17 -9.17 9.09
CA GLY A 84 -18.05 -9.23 10.01
C GLY A 84 -17.02 -8.13 9.79
N TYR A 85 -15.76 -8.53 9.76
CA TYR A 85 -14.61 -7.61 9.62
C TYR A 85 -13.92 -7.74 8.25
N ASP A 86 -14.50 -8.43 7.29
CA ASP A 86 -13.85 -8.70 6.01
C ASP A 86 -13.53 -7.42 5.24
N TRP A 87 -14.37 -6.39 5.34
CA TRP A 87 -14.14 -5.09 4.68
C TRP A 87 -12.85 -4.41 5.12
N CYS A 88 -12.44 -4.52 6.38
CA CYS A 88 -11.21 -3.92 6.92
C CYS A 88 -10.12 -4.94 7.27
N HIS A 89 -10.32 -6.22 6.90
CA HIS A 89 -9.37 -7.27 7.24
C HIS A 89 -8.07 -7.15 6.45
N THR A 90 -6.94 -7.26 7.14
CA THR A 90 -5.60 -7.08 6.56
C THR A 90 -5.36 -7.92 5.31
N ILE A 91 -5.84 -9.17 5.27
CA ILE A 91 -5.55 -10.09 4.14
C ILE A 91 -6.32 -9.69 2.90
N SER A 92 -7.64 -9.49 2.97
CA SER A 92 -8.46 -9.07 1.83
C SER A 92 -7.92 -7.77 1.22
N ASN A 93 -7.61 -6.80 2.06
CA ASN A 93 -7.08 -5.50 1.61
C ASN A 93 -5.65 -5.61 1.05
N ALA A 94 -4.79 -6.47 1.59
CA ALA A 94 -3.48 -6.72 1.00
C ALA A 94 -3.56 -7.38 -0.40
N GLU A 95 -4.53 -8.27 -0.62
CA GLU A 95 -4.78 -8.84 -1.95
C GLU A 95 -5.24 -7.76 -2.94
N ILE A 96 -6.14 -6.86 -2.53
CA ILE A 96 -6.63 -5.73 -3.33
C ILE A 96 -5.48 -4.76 -3.68
N VAL A 97 -4.68 -4.37 -2.69
CA VAL A 97 -3.51 -3.51 -2.89
C VAL A 97 -2.53 -4.16 -3.86
N THR A 98 -2.26 -5.46 -3.70
CA THR A 98 -1.37 -6.20 -4.60
C THR A 98 -1.89 -6.21 -6.03
N ALA A 99 -3.17 -6.49 -6.21
CA ALA A 99 -3.81 -6.47 -7.52
C ALA A 99 -3.77 -5.07 -8.15
N GLY A 100 -4.12 -4.02 -7.39
CA GLY A 100 -4.08 -2.64 -7.85
C GLY A 100 -2.68 -2.21 -8.31
N LEU A 101 -1.65 -2.56 -7.57
CA LEU A 101 -0.25 -2.28 -7.94
C LEU A 101 0.19 -3.02 -9.21
N LEU A 102 -0.12 -4.31 -9.34
CA LEU A 102 0.29 -5.13 -10.48
C LEU A 102 -0.47 -4.75 -11.78
N TYR A 103 -1.79 -4.71 -11.72
CA TYR A 103 -2.64 -4.46 -12.90
C TYR A 103 -2.72 -2.98 -13.29
N GLY A 104 -2.36 -2.09 -12.39
CA GLY A 104 -2.24 -0.66 -12.68
C GLY A 104 -1.07 -0.32 -13.59
N ASN A 105 -0.07 -1.19 -13.71
CA ASN A 105 1.08 -1.05 -14.60
C ASN A 105 1.81 0.30 -14.43
N LYS A 106 2.05 0.71 -13.19
CA LYS A 106 2.67 1.98 -12.78
C LYS A 106 1.86 3.25 -13.12
N ASP A 107 0.67 3.13 -13.68
CA ASP A 107 -0.24 4.26 -13.80
C ASP A 107 -0.84 4.56 -12.42
N TYR A 108 -0.56 5.76 -11.90
CA TYR A 108 -0.94 6.17 -10.54
C TYR A 108 -2.46 6.15 -10.36
N GLY A 109 -3.18 6.77 -11.28
CA GLY A 109 -4.63 6.85 -11.23
C GLY A 109 -5.30 5.50 -11.41
N LYS A 110 -4.87 4.73 -12.42
CA LYS A 110 -5.40 3.39 -12.68
C LYS A 110 -5.19 2.45 -11.49
N SER A 111 -4.01 2.47 -10.87
CA SER A 111 -3.70 1.63 -9.71
C SER A 111 -4.63 1.92 -8.54
N ILE A 112 -4.81 3.20 -8.18
CA ILE A 112 -5.71 3.62 -7.12
C ILE A 112 -7.16 3.27 -7.47
N CYS A 113 -7.61 3.58 -8.68
CA CYS A 113 -8.99 3.32 -9.10
C CYS A 113 -9.34 1.84 -9.15
N LEU A 114 -8.41 0.96 -9.52
CA LEU A 114 -8.63 -0.49 -9.45
C LEU A 114 -8.88 -0.97 -8.02
N ALA A 115 -8.11 -0.48 -7.06
CA ALA A 115 -8.28 -0.88 -5.66
C ALA A 115 -9.55 -0.29 -5.06
N VAL A 116 -9.78 1.02 -5.22
CA VAL A 116 -10.96 1.71 -4.69
C VAL A 116 -12.25 1.17 -5.32
N GLY A 117 -12.25 0.90 -6.62
CA GLY A 117 -13.39 0.31 -7.32
C GLY A 117 -13.70 -1.14 -6.93
N THR A 118 -12.81 -1.80 -6.18
CA THR A 118 -13.06 -3.14 -5.61
C THR A 118 -13.89 -3.07 -4.33
N CYS A 119 -14.07 -1.89 -3.75
CA CYS A 119 -14.69 -1.63 -2.46
C CYS A 119 -13.81 -2.07 -1.27
N PHE A 120 -14.35 -2.63 -0.21
CA PHE A 120 -13.64 -2.94 1.02
C PHE A 120 -13.11 -1.65 1.70
N ASP A 121 -11.89 -1.65 2.21
CA ASP A 121 -11.28 -0.51 2.91
C ASP A 121 -10.65 0.47 1.88
N THR A 122 -11.51 1.22 1.20
CA THR A 122 -11.16 2.00 0.01
C THR A 122 -10.12 3.08 0.26
N ASP A 123 -10.24 3.81 1.35
CA ASP A 123 -9.32 4.89 1.73
C ASP A 123 -7.94 4.35 2.12
N CYS A 124 -7.87 3.31 2.95
CA CYS A 124 -6.62 2.65 3.30
C CYS A 124 -5.93 2.01 2.09
N ASN A 125 -6.69 1.34 1.22
CA ASN A 125 -6.15 0.71 0.01
C ASN A 125 -5.62 1.75 -0.97
N GLY A 126 -6.38 2.82 -1.21
CA GLY A 126 -5.97 3.94 -2.05
C GLY A 126 -4.73 4.64 -1.51
N ALA A 127 -4.69 4.93 -0.20
CA ALA A 127 -3.55 5.55 0.46
C ALA A 127 -2.28 4.68 0.40
N THR A 128 -2.42 3.36 0.61
CA THR A 128 -1.28 2.43 0.54
C THR A 128 -0.69 2.38 -0.87
N ILE A 129 -1.54 2.24 -1.90
CA ILE A 129 -1.09 2.26 -3.30
C ILE A 129 -0.46 3.60 -3.65
N GLY A 130 -1.11 4.70 -3.27
CA GLY A 130 -0.60 6.05 -3.51
C GLY A 130 0.78 6.27 -2.89
N SER A 131 1.00 5.77 -1.66
CA SER A 131 2.28 5.87 -0.97
C SER A 131 3.37 5.03 -1.65
N VAL A 132 3.09 3.76 -1.94
CA VAL A 132 4.06 2.85 -2.56
C VAL A 132 4.41 3.30 -3.98
N LEU A 133 3.38 3.55 -4.81
CA LEU A 133 3.58 3.90 -6.20
C LEU A 133 4.13 5.32 -6.35
N GLY A 134 3.64 6.29 -5.56
CA GLY A 134 4.14 7.65 -5.56
C GLY A 134 5.63 7.71 -5.20
N THR A 135 6.08 6.92 -4.22
CA THR A 135 7.49 6.78 -3.88
C THR A 135 8.29 6.16 -5.03
N ALA A 136 7.73 5.11 -5.68
CA ALA A 136 8.42 4.38 -6.73
C ALA A 136 8.60 5.19 -8.03
N ILE A 137 7.62 6.03 -8.39
CA ILE A 137 7.66 6.83 -9.63
C ILE A 137 8.18 8.26 -9.42
N GLY A 138 8.17 8.75 -8.17
CA GLY A 138 8.57 10.11 -7.80
C GLY A 138 7.48 11.17 -8.05
N TYR A 139 7.59 12.29 -7.34
CA TYR A 139 6.60 13.37 -7.32
C TYR A 139 6.29 13.91 -8.73
N GLU A 140 7.30 14.09 -9.57
CA GLU A 140 7.15 14.66 -10.91
C GLU A 140 6.29 13.80 -11.83
N ALA A 141 6.32 12.48 -11.65
CA ALA A 141 5.55 11.53 -12.43
C ALA A 141 4.09 11.35 -11.94
N ILE A 142 3.75 11.88 -10.76
CA ILE A 142 2.35 11.89 -10.29
C ILE A 142 1.57 12.91 -11.13
N PRO A 143 0.43 12.52 -11.76
CA PRO A 143 -0.35 13.44 -12.57
C PRO A 143 -0.87 14.64 -11.77
N ASP A 144 -0.89 15.82 -12.41
CA ASP A 144 -1.35 17.07 -11.79
C ASP A 144 -2.79 17.01 -11.26
N TYR A 145 -3.63 16.19 -11.87
CA TYR A 145 -4.97 15.89 -11.37
C TYR A 145 -4.97 15.47 -9.88
N TRP A 146 -3.99 14.67 -9.46
CA TRP A 146 -3.87 14.21 -8.07
C TRP A 146 -3.20 15.25 -7.18
N LYS A 147 -2.09 15.85 -7.65
CA LYS A 147 -1.32 16.84 -6.89
C LYS A 147 -2.12 18.11 -6.60
N ASN A 148 -2.79 18.66 -7.60
CA ASN A 148 -3.47 19.95 -7.48
C ASN A 148 -4.73 19.90 -6.59
N ARG A 149 -5.33 18.72 -6.39
CA ARG A 149 -6.53 18.59 -5.57
C ARG A 149 -6.25 18.63 -4.07
N VAL A 150 -5.06 18.27 -3.64
CA VAL A 150 -4.67 18.31 -2.22
C VAL A 150 -4.09 19.66 -1.82
N ASN A 151 -3.82 20.56 -2.79
CA ASN A 151 -3.35 21.93 -2.57
C ASN A 151 -2.20 22.01 -1.55
N ASP A 152 -1.23 21.11 -1.65
CA ASP A 152 -0.10 20.97 -0.72
C ASP A 152 -0.50 20.96 0.77
N THR A 153 -1.71 20.53 1.10
CA THR A 153 -2.26 20.59 2.46
C THR A 153 -2.52 19.22 3.03
N LEU A 154 -2.05 18.98 4.24
CA LEU A 154 -2.35 17.83 5.07
C LEU A 154 -3.03 18.30 6.35
N GLU A 155 -4.22 17.77 6.62
CA GLU A 155 -4.91 17.90 7.89
C GLU A 155 -4.71 16.63 8.73
N SER A 156 -4.33 16.79 9.99
CA SER A 156 -4.10 15.65 10.87
C SER A 156 -4.58 15.92 12.30
N THR A 157 -4.75 14.85 13.08
CA THR A 157 -5.10 14.93 14.50
C THR A 157 -3.87 15.01 15.41
N LEU A 158 -2.66 15.09 14.85
CA LEU A 158 -1.43 15.16 15.63
C LEU A 158 -1.26 16.55 16.24
N MET A 159 -0.98 16.60 17.54
CA MET A 159 -0.73 17.85 18.26
C MET A 159 0.47 18.60 17.62
N GLY A 160 0.26 19.86 17.27
CA GLY A 160 1.26 20.70 16.61
C GLY A 160 1.36 20.50 15.09
N TYR A 161 0.57 19.59 14.51
CA TYR A 161 0.55 19.28 13.07
C TYR A 161 -0.88 19.21 12.52
N SER A 162 -1.80 19.98 13.08
CA SER A 162 -3.22 19.95 12.68
C SER A 162 -3.45 20.32 11.21
N THR A 163 -2.72 21.31 10.73
CA THR A 163 -2.70 21.68 9.31
C THR A 163 -1.26 22.01 8.94
N VAL A 164 -0.71 21.26 7.99
CA VAL A 164 0.69 21.41 7.55
C VAL A 164 0.80 21.29 6.05
N SER A 165 1.90 21.81 5.50
CA SER A 165 2.25 21.60 4.10
C SER A 165 2.82 20.20 3.89
N ILE A 166 2.33 19.50 2.85
CA ILE A 166 2.86 18.19 2.44
C ILE A 166 4.34 18.32 2.06
N SER A 167 4.70 19.38 1.33
CA SER A 167 6.07 19.65 0.93
C SER A 167 7.01 19.90 2.11
N ASP A 168 6.54 20.58 3.16
CA ASP A 168 7.33 20.78 4.38
C ASP A 168 7.53 19.46 5.16
N MET A 169 6.51 18.59 5.18
CA MET A 169 6.64 17.28 5.79
C MET A 169 7.62 16.38 5.02
N ALA A 170 7.61 16.47 3.70
CA ALA A 170 8.58 15.76 2.86
C ALA A 170 10.02 16.23 3.15
N LYS A 171 10.25 17.55 3.26
CA LYS A 171 11.57 18.10 3.64
C LYS A 171 12.02 17.62 5.02
N LYS A 172 11.13 17.66 6.02
CA LYS A 172 11.45 17.15 7.36
C LYS A 172 11.82 15.67 7.33
N THR A 173 11.11 14.86 6.53
CA THR A 173 11.42 13.44 6.38
C THR A 173 12.80 13.24 5.77
N LEU A 174 13.15 14.00 4.72
CA LEU A 174 14.47 13.97 4.10
C LEU A 174 15.57 14.36 5.11
N ASP A 175 15.36 15.43 5.85
CA ASP A 175 16.28 15.87 6.91
C ASP A 175 16.57 14.77 7.94
N PHE A 176 15.53 14.00 8.33
CA PHE A 176 15.71 12.86 9.22
C PHE A 176 16.52 11.73 8.61
N ILE A 177 16.28 11.42 7.32
CA ILE A 177 17.04 10.41 6.59
C ILE A 177 18.53 10.79 6.53
N GLU A 178 18.83 12.05 6.18
CA GLU A 178 20.19 12.55 6.04
C GLU A 178 20.98 12.59 7.37
N LYS A 179 20.28 12.87 8.48
CA LYS A 179 20.83 12.92 9.83
C LYS A 179 20.92 11.57 10.52
N SER A 180 20.26 10.54 9.98
CA SER A 180 20.27 9.19 10.55
C SER A 180 21.62 8.53 10.34
N PRO A 181 22.23 7.91 11.36
CA PRO A 181 23.49 7.19 11.20
C PRO A 181 23.28 6.03 10.20
N LYS A 182 24.25 5.93 9.29
CA LYS A 182 24.29 4.84 8.29
C LYS A 182 24.59 3.50 8.91
#